data_f37a59b082a4879372271fd1663964da
#
_entry.id   f37a59b082a4879372271fd1663964da
#
_cell.length_a   1.000
_cell.length_b   1.000
_cell.length_c   1.000
_cell.angle_alpha   90.00
_cell.angle_beta   90.00
_cell.angle_gamma   90.00
#
_symmetry.space_group_name_H-M   'P 1'
#
loop_
_entity.id
_entity.type
_entity.pdbx_description
1 polymer ?
#
loop_
_entity_poly.entity_id
_entity_poly.type
_entity_poly.pdbx_seq_one_letter_code
_entity_poly.pdbx_strand_id
1 'polypeptide(L)'
;MRALKGKARRGRPRQQRNAQDRGTPEIQALRRKLAAGGDAALTEYPLGMLRLRQMIDGDQHEAGCHYAFLYRQAVGRVQVSCDHLYRELLAVPGGGTERPEALQARMEAQYRAAKCRLLTAGRRACEATEDVAVFGRMPLILADSQANGQGALQLQAIRAGLDALRHGRHFLVDK
;
A
#
# COMPACT_ATOMS: atom_id res chain seq x y z
N MET A 1 -35.39 -37.72 -34.56
CA MET A 1 -35.00 -36.63 -33.64
C MET A 1 -33.55 -36.82 -33.24
N ARG A 2 -32.61 -36.00 -33.76
CA ARG A 2 -31.17 -36.06 -33.44
C ARG A 2 -30.86 -34.97 -32.42
N ALA A 3 -30.44 -35.35 -31.20
CA ALA A 3 -30.00 -34.45 -30.16
C ALA A 3 -28.63 -33.83 -30.50
N LEU A 4 -28.59 -32.50 -30.60
CA LEU A 4 -27.36 -31.74 -30.77
C LEU A 4 -26.62 -31.65 -29.44
N LYS A 5 -25.51 -32.41 -29.30
CA LYS A 5 -24.58 -32.29 -28.16
C LYS A 5 -23.84 -30.97 -28.27
N GLY A 6 -24.19 -30.01 -27.41
CA GLY A 6 -23.48 -28.77 -27.23
C GLY A 6 -22.06 -29.02 -26.71
N LYS A 7 -21.02 -28.66 -27.50
CA LYS A 7 -19.63 -28.66 -27.05
C LYS A 7 -19.46 -27.60 -25.96
N ALA A 8 -19.21 -28.01 -24.72
CA ALA A 8 -18.79 -27.13 -23.64
C ALA A 8 -17.47 -26.43 -24.06
N ARG A 9 -17.51 -25.10 -24.22
CA ARG A 9 -16.31 -24.28 -24.40
C ARG A 9 -15.46 -24.39 -23.14
N ARG A 10 -14.40 -25.17 -23.17
CA ARG A 10 -13.36 -25.17 -22.13
C ARG A 10 -12.75 -23.77 -22.09
N GLY A 11 -13.10 -23.01 -21.04
CA GLY A 11 -12.46 -21.75 -20.75
C GLY A 11 -10.95 -21.96 -20.62
N ARG A 12 -10.19 -21.11 -21.31
CA ARG A 12 -8.72 -21.10 -21.24
C ARG A 12 -8.34 -20.93 -19.77
N PRO A 13 -7.49 -21.78 -19.16
CA PRO A 13 -7.10 -21.61 -17.77
C PRO A 13 -6.50 -20.21 -17.61
N ARG A 14 -7.02 -19.46 -16.63
CA ARG A 14 -6.55 -18.13 -16.30
C ARG A 14 -5.11 -18.31 -15.79
N GLN A 15 -4.13 -18.05 -16.65
CA GLN A 15 -2.74 -17.97 -16.21
C GLN A 15 -2.70 -16.97 -15.06
N GLN A 16 -2.36 -17.46 -13.87
CA GLN A 16 -1.93 -16.59 -12.77
C GLN A 16 -0.77 -15.77 -13.33
N ARG A 17 -1.05 -14.51 -13.65
CA ARG A 17 0.00 -13.57 -13.94
C ARG A 17 0.71 -13.37 -12.61
N ASN A 18 1.77 -14.15 -12.37
CA ASN A 18 2.75 -13.79 -11.39
C ASN A 18 3.08 -12.33 -11.64
N ALA A 19 3.01 -11.50 -10.59
CA ALA A 19 3.37 -10.10 -10.67
C ALA A 19 4.82 -10.06 -11.21
N GLN A 20 4.96 -9.98 -12.54
CA GLN A 20 6.27 -9.96 -13.18
C GLN A 20 6.90 -8.63 -12.82
N ASP A 21 8.02 -8.69 -12.14
CA ASP A 21 8.89 -7.54 -11.94
C ASP A 21 9.13 -6.89 -13.31
N ARG A 22 8.63 -5.66 -13.49
CA ARG A 22 8.63 -4.94 -14.78
C ARG A 22 9.96 -4.22 -15.06
N GLY A 23 11.00 -4.51 -14.31
CA GLY A 23 12.32 -3.91 -14.51
C GLY A 23 13.14 -4.61 -15.60
N THR A 24 14.20 -3.94 -16.09
CA THR A 24 15.24 -4.61 -16.88
C THR A 24 15.90 -5.71 -16.04
N PRO A 25 16.54 -6.73 -16.66
CA PRO A 25 17.20 -7.81 -15.92
C PRO A 25 18.19 -7.30 -14.86
N GLU A 26 18.86 -6.19 -15.12
CA GLU A 26 19.80 -5.53 -14.18
C GLU A 26 19.07 -4.95 -12.97
N ILE A 27 17.95 -4.25 -13.20
CA ILE A 27 17.12 -3.71 -12.13
C ILE A 27 16.52 -4.85 -11.29
N GLN A 28 16.05 -5.91 -11.92
CA GLN A 28 15.55 -7.10 -11.24
C GLN A 28 16.63 -7.79 -10.39
N ALA A 29 17.86 -7.88 -10.91
CA ALA A 29 18.99 -8.43 -10.16
C ALA A 29 19.36 -7.55 -8.96
N LEU A 30 19.34 -6.22 -9.14
CA LEU A 30 19.58 -5.25 -8.07
C LEU A 30 18.50 -5.35 -6.97
N ARG A 31 17.23 -5.42 -7.35
CA ARG A 31 16.11 -5.58 -6.40
C ARG A 31 16.22 -6.87 -5.61
N ARG A 32 16.53 -7.99 -6.28
CA ARG A 32 16.77 -9.28 -5.60
C ARG A 32 17.92 -9.20 -4.61
N LYS A 33 19.01 -8.51 -4.97
CA LYS A 33 20.14 -8.28 -4.08
C LYS A 33 19.76 -7.41 -2.87
N LEU A 34 18.99 -6.34 -3.09
CA LEU A 34 18.49 -5.47 -2.02
C LEU A 34 17.47 -6.18 -1.11
N ALA A 35 16.67 -7.08 -1.67
CA ALA A 35 15.69 -7.85 -0.91
C ALA A 35 16.32 -8.92 -0.01
N ALA A 36 17.59 -9.29 -0.21
CA ALA A 36 18.33 -10.27 0.60
C ALA A 36 17.52 -11.57 0.89
N GLY A 37 16.78 -12.06 -0.10
CA GLY A 37 15.90 -13.24 0.01
C GLY A 37 14.45 -12.95 0.42
N GLY A 38 14.09 -11.70 0.70
CA GLY A 38 12.71 -11.25 0.90
C GLY A 38 12.00 -10.93 -0.42
N ASP A 39 10.80 -10.35 -0.31
CA ASP A 39 10.00 -9.97 -1.47
C ASP A 39 10.62 -8.76 -2.19
N ALA A 40 11.05 -8.98 -3.43
CA ALA A 40 11.68 -7.95 -4.27
C ALA A 40 10.73 -6.78 -4.58
N ALA A 41 9.40 -6.99 -4.58
CA ALA A 41 8.42 -5.93 -4.80
C ALA A 41 8.46 -4.85 -3.70
N LEU A 42 8.84 -5.21 -2.48
CA LEU A 42 8.98 -4.27 -1.37
C LEU A 42 10.14 -3.28 -1.56
N THR A 43 11.07 -3.53 -2.47
CA THR A 43 12.19 -2.62 -2.75
C THR A 43 11.79 -1.45 -3.67
N GLU A 44 10.59 -1.48 -4.25
CA GLU A 44 10.14 -0.45 -5.21
C GLU A 44 9.74 0.88 -4.56
N TYR A 45 9.46 0.86 -3.25
CA TYR A 45 8.96 2.03 -2.52
C TYR A 45 9.48 2.09 -1.08
N PRO A 46 9.61 3.29 -0.50
CA PRO A 46 10.25 3.48 0.80
C PRO A 46 9.58 2.73 1.95
N LEU A 47 8.24 2.70 1.98
CA LEU A 47 7.50 1.99 3.02
C LEU A 47 7.74 0.47 2.96
N GLY A 48 7.84 -0.10 1.76
CA GLY A 48 8.22 -1.49 1.54
C GLY A 48 9.64 -1.79 2.01
N MET A 49 10.59 -0.87 1.76
CA MET A 49 11.97 -1.00 2.24
C MET A 49 12.06 -0.96 3.78
N LEU A 50 11.26 -0.13 4.44
CA LEU A 50 11.18 -0.11 5.91
C LEU A 50 10.70 -1.46 6.45
N ARG A 51 9.70 -2.08 5.82
CA ARG A 51 9.23 -3.43 6.17
C ARG A 51 10.29 -4.49 5.92
N LEU A 52 10.93 -4.45 4.77
CA LEU A 52 11.97 -5.41 4.39
C LEU A 52 13.14 -5.41 5.39
N ARG A 53 13.50 -4.23 5.90
CA ARG A 53 14.51 -4.05 6.96
C ARG A 53 13.96 -4.25 8.38
N GLN A 54 12.74 -4.75 8.54
CA GLN A 54 12.08 -5.00 9.83
C GLN A 54 12.00 -3.75 10.73
N MET A 55 12.04 -2.55 10.12
CA MET A 55 11.88 -1.29 10.83
C MET A 55 10.42 -0.98 11.16
N ILE A 56 9.48 -1.57 10.41
CA ILE A 56 8.04 -1.55 10.65
C ILE A 56 7.50 -2.97 10.52
N ASP A 57 6.37 -3.26 11.18
CA ASP A 57 5.69 -4.55 11.05
C ASP A 57 4.75 -4.64 9.83
N GLY A 58 4.14 -5.82 9.65
CA GLY A 58 3.22 -6.07 8.54
C GLY A 58 1.97 -5.20 8.58
N ASP A 59 1.39 -5.03 9.77
CA ASP A 59 0.16 -4.27 9.98
C ASP A 59 0.40 -2.77 9.78
N GLN A 60 1.54 -2.26 10.26
CA GLN A 60 1.97 -0.88 10.01
C GLN A 60 2.17 -0.61 8.53
N HIS A 61 2.85 -1.52 7.82
CA HIS A 61 3.03 -1.42 6.38
C HIS A 61 1.69 -1.38 5.64
N GLU A 62 0.79 -2.30 5.98
CA GLU A 62 -0.53 -2.38 5.36
C GLU A 62 -1.40 -1.14 5.66
N ALA A 63 -1.32 -0.62 6.90
CA ALA A 63 -2.00 0.61 7.28
C ALA A 63 -1.51 1.82 6.48
N GLY A 64 -0.20 1.93 6.26
CA GLY A 64 0.39 2.97 5.44
C GLY A 64 0.00 2.88 3.96
N CYS A 65 0.01 1.67 3.39
CA CYS A 65 -0.44 1.43 2.02
C CYS A 65 -1.92 1.78 1.85
N HIS A 66 -2.77 1.41 2.81
CA HIS A 66 -4.19 1.77 2.78
C HIS A 66 -4.41 3.28 2.86
N TYR A 67 -3.67 3.97 3.72
CA TYR A 67 -3.73 5.42 3.79
C TYR A 67 -3.34 6.09 2.48
N ALA A 68 -2.26 5.63 1.86
CA ALA A 68 -1.82 6.10 0.55
C ALA A 68 -2.90 5.91 -0.53
N PHE A 69 -3.58 4.77 -0.51
CA PHE A 69 -4.71 4.51 -1.40
C PHE A 69 -5.87 5.48 -1.17
N LEU A 70 -6.28 5.70 0.10
CA LEU A 70 -7.35 6.64 0.44
C LEU A 70 -7.01 8.07 0.01
N TYR A 71 -5.76 8.50 0.23
CA TYR A 71 -5.26 9.80 -0.20
C TYR A 71 -5.43 9.98 -1.72
N ARG A 72 -5.01 9.00 -2.49
CA ARG A 72 -5.11 9.03 -3.95
C ARG A 72 -6.56 9.11 -4.43
N GLN A 73 -7.46 8.35 -3.84
CA GLN A 73 -8.88 8.37 -4.20
C GLN A 73 -9.55 9.70 -3.83
N ALA A 74 -9.21 10.28 -2.67
CA ALA A 74 -9.80 11.51 -2.18
C ALA A 74 -9.23 12.76 -2.88
N VAL A 75 -7.91 12.80 -3.14
CA VAL A 75 -7.21 13.98 -3.67
C VAL A 75 -6.96 13.90 -5.18
N GLY A 76 -7.10 12.72 -5.76
CA GLY A 76 -7.34 12.50 -7.20
C GLY A 76 -6.16 12.69 -8.17
N ARG A 77 -4.91 12.98 -7.76
CA ARG A 77 -3.84 13.25 -8.74
C ARG A 77 -2.41 12.90 -8.34
N VAL A 78 -2.17 12.34 -7.17
CA VAL A 78 -0.81 12.01 -6.75
C VAL A 78 -0.50 10.57 -7.12
N GLN A 79 0.58 10.35 -7.87
CA GLN A 79 1.07 9.01 -8.16
C GLN A 79 1.62 8.40 -6.86
N VAL A 80 0.90 7.42 -6.30
CA VAL A 80 1.28 6.76 -5.07
C VAL A 80 2.05 5.49 -5.37
N SER A 81 3.21 5.34 -4.73
CA SER A 81 4.15 4.23 -4.98
C SER A 81 3.61 2.82 -4.65
N CYS A 82 2.50 2.72 -3.92
CA CYS A 82 1.95 1.44 -3.44
C CYS A 82 0.74 0.93 -4.25
N ASP A 83 0.47 1.48 -5.43
CA ASP A 83 -0.78 1.27 -6.18
C ASP A 83 -1.05 -0.18 -6.59
N HIS A 84 0.01 -0.95 -6.84
CA HIS A 84 -0.11 -2.32 -7.33
C HIS A 84 -0.70 -3.30 -6.29
N LEU A 85 -0.39 -3.10 -5.00
CA LEU A 85 -0.86 -4.00 -3.93
C LEU A 85 -2.36 -3.88 -3.68
N TYR A 86 -2.93 -2.68 -3.86
CA TYR A 86 -4.36 -2.45 -3.61
C TYR A 86 -5.26 -2.73 -4.81
N ARG A 87 -4.74 -2.71 -6.04
CA ARG A 87 -5.52 -3.14 -7.21
C ARG A 87 -5.93 -4.61 -7.14
N GLU A 88 -5.08 -5.47 -6.57
CA GLU A 88 -5.42 -6.88 -6.39
C GLU A 88 -6.42 -7.10 -5.25
N LEU A 89 -6.31 -6.33 -4.16
CA LEU A 89 -7.23 -6.43 -3.01
C LEU A 89 -8.64 -5.90 -3.31
N LEU A 90 -8.77 -4.91 -4.20
CA LEU A 90 -10.07 -4.34 -4.59
C LEU A 90 -10.73 -5.04 -5.78
N ALA A 91 -10.04 -5.96 -6.45
CA ALA A 91 -10.61 -6.80 -7.48
C ALA A 91 -11.48 -7.93 -6.89
N VAL A 92 -12.31 -7.62 -5.89
CA VAL A 92 -13.30 -8.55 -5.36
C VAL A 92 -14.46 -8.66 -6.37
N PRO A 93 -14.70 -9.83 -6.96
CA PRO A 93 -15.87 -10.05 -7.81
C PRO A 93 -17.11 -10.05 -6.92
N GLY A 94 -17.94 -9.06 -7.05
CA GLY A 94 -19.20 -8.98 -6.30
C GLY A 94 -19.58 -7.56 -5.86
N GLY A 95 -18.95 -6.54 -6.44
CA GLY A 95 -19.26 -5.14 -6.16
C GLY A 95 -20.71 -4.82 -6.47
N GLY A 96 -21.49 -4.55 -5.41
CA GLY A 96 -22.81 -3.99 -5.53
C GLY A 96 -22.75 -2.69 -6.36
N THR A 97 -23.87 -2.38 -7.02
CA THR A 97 -24.08 -1.18 -7.85
C THR A 97 -24.14 0.10 -6.99
N GLU A 98 -23.09 0.39 -6.22
CA GLU A 98 -22.96 1.70 -5.57
C GLU A 98 -22.79 2.77 -6.66
N ARG A 99 -23.56 3.84 -6.55
CA ARG A 99 -23.38 4.99 -7.45
C ARG A 99 -21.97 5.53 -7.27
N PRO A 100 -21.28 5.91 -8.36
CA PRO A 100 -19.90 6.42 -8.30
C PRO A 100 -19.72 7.55 -7.28
N GLU A 101 -20.70 8.43 -7.14
CA GLU A 101 -20.72 9.54 -6.18
C GLU A 101 -20.78 9.08 -4.72
N ALA A 102 -21.57 8.06 -4.40
CA ALA A 102 -21.67 7.52 -3.04
C ALA A 102 -20.35 6.83 -2.64
N LEU A 103 -19.72 6.10 -3.56
CA LEU A 103 -18.41 5.51 -3.35
C LEU A 103 -17.35 6.58 -3.11
N GLN A 104 -17.34 7.64 -3.91
CA GLN A 104 -16.43 8.77 -3.76
C GLN A 104 -16.57 9.45 -2.39
N ALA A 105 -17.80 9.76 -1.98
CA ALA A 105 -18.08 10.38 -0.68
C ALA A 105 -17.62 9.48 0.48
N ARG A 106 -17.81 8.16 0.37
CA ARG A 106 -17.33 7.19 1.34
C ARG A 106 -15.80 7.18 1.45
N MET A 107 -15.09 7.17 0.32
CA MET A 107 -13.63 7.20 0.29
C MET A 107 -13.08 8.49 0.89
N GLU A 108 -13.70 9.64 0.60
CA GLU A 108 -13.34 10.93 1.20
C GLU A 108 -13.57 10.95 2.72
N ALA A 109 -14.68 10.39 3.19
CA ALA A 109 -14.96 10.29 4.62
C ALA A 109 -13.92 9.41 5.34
N GLN A 110 -13.56 8.27 4.75
CA GLN A 110 -12.52 7.38 5.26
C GLN A 110 -11.14 8.07 5.29
N TYR A 111 -10.79 8.80 4.24
CA TYR A 111 -9.57 9.58 4.20
C TYR A 111 -9.52 10.64 5.30
N ARG A 112 -10.59 11.44 5.46
CA ARG A 112 -10.67 12.46 6.52
C ARG A 112 -10.52 11.85 7.91
N ALA A 113 -11.19 10.72 8.16
CA ALA A 113 -11.07 10.01 9.43
C ALA A 113 -9.64 9.48 9.68
N ALA A 114 -8.97 8.94 8.65
CA ALA A 114 -7.59 8.51 8.74
C ALA A 114 -6.63 9.69 8.96
N LYS A 115 -6.85 10.81 8.26
CA LYS A 115 -6.08 12.05 8.44
C LYS A 115 -6.21 12.62 9.84
N CYS A 116 -7.42 12.63 10.42
CA CYS A 116 -7.63 13.05 11.80
C CYS A 116 -6.82 12.18 12.78
N ARG A 117 -6.83 10.86 12.61
CA ARG A 117 -6.01 9.95 13.45
C ARG A 117 -4.52 10.25 13.33
N LEU A 118 -4.01 10.51 12.14
CA LEU A 118 -2.61 10.92 11.97
C LEU A 118 -2.30 12.23 12.71
N LEU A 119 -3.20 13.20 12.66
CA LEU A 119 -3.02 14.47 13.34
C LEU A 119 -3.06 14.33 14.87
N THR A 120 -3.85 13.39 15.42
CA THR A 120 -3.85 13.08 16.85
C THR A 120 -2.54 12.42 17.29
N ALA A 121 -1.85 11.68 16.43
CA ALA A 121 -0.51 11.16 16.69
C ALA A 121 0.58 12.26 16.70
N GLY A 122 0.22 13.45 16.23
CA GLY A 122 1.08 14.62 16.19
C GLY A 122 1.46 15.05 14.76
N ARG A 123 1.72 16.35 14.59
CA ARG A 123 2.04 16.94 13.29
C ARG A 123 3.25 16.28 12.62
N ARG A 124 4.33 16.05 13.40
CA ARG A 124 5.53 15.37 12.89
C ARG A 124 5.26 13.94 12.42
N ALA A 125 4.43 13.20 13.15
CA ALA A 125 4.04 11.84 12.76
C ALA A 125 3.22 11.85 11.46
N CYS A 126 2.30 12.80 11.31
CA CYS A 126 1.51 12.98 10.11
C CYS A 126 2.41 13.30 8.90
N GLU A 127 3.25 14.32 9.00
CA GLU A 127 4.15 14.76 7.92
C GLU A 127 5.12 13.62 7.51
N ALA A 128 5.77 12.97 8.47
CA ALA A 128 6.71 11.89 8.20
C ALA A 128 6.04 10.65 7.56
N THR A 129 4.81 10.33 7.98
CA THR A 129 4.05 9.23 7.38
C THR A 129 3.60 9.55 5.97
N GLU A 130 3.12 10.77 5.71
CA GLU A 130 2.73 11.21 4.37
C GLU A 130 3.93 11.26 3.42
N ASP A 131 5.06 11.76 3.87
CA ASP A 131 6.30 11.81 3.07
C ASP A 131 6.68 10.42 2.56
N VAL A 132 6.61 9.41 3.41
CA VAL A 132 7.03 8.05 3.07
C VAL A 132 5.94 7.27 2.34
N ALA A 133 4.69 7.30 2.85
CA ALA A 133 3.61 6.46 2.32
C ALA A 133 2.96 7.05 1.07
N VAL A 134 2.78 8.37 1.02
CA VAL A 134 2.07 9.07 -0.07
C VAL A 134 3.04 9.60 -1.11
N PHE A 135 4.05 10.36 -0.68
CA PHE A 135 4.96 11.05 -1.60
C PHE A 135 6.17 10.21 -1.99
N GLY A 136 6.36 9.02 -1.40
CA GLY A 136 7.44 8.11 -1.73
C GLY A 136 8.84 8.68 -1.41
N ARG A 137 8.91 9.62 -0.46
CA ARG A 137 10.19 10.20 -0.05
C ARG A 137 10.98 9.20 0.78
N MET A 138 12.26 9.03 0.43
CA MET A 138 13.15 8.12 1.15
C MET A 138 13.44 8.66 2.54
N PRO A 139 13.12 7.92 3.63
CA PRO A 139 13.45 8.34 4.98
C PRO A 139 14.98 8.33 5.21
N LEU A 140 15.46 9.28 6.02
CA LEU A 140 16.89 9.46 6.28
C LEU A 140 17.60 8.18 6.71
N ILE A 141 16.93 7.37 7.55
CA ILE A 141 17.49 6.10 8.03
C ILE A 141 17.74 5.06 6.93
N LEU A 142 17.09 5.21 5.77
CA LEU A 142 17.33 4.37 4.60
C LEU A 142 18.34 4.99 3.63
N ALA A 143 18.42 6.32 3.59
CA ALA A 143 19.28 7.06 2.68
C ALA A 143 20.72 7.11 3.17
N ASP A 144 20.92 7.25 4.48
CA ASP A 144 22.24 7.37 5.09
C ASP A 144 22.38 6.39 6.28
N SER A 145 23.33 5.46 6.17
CA SER A 145 23.66 4.53 7.26
C SER A 145 24.29 5.24 8.48
N GLN A 146 24.75 6.48 8.31
CA GLN A 146 25.29 7.35 9.34
C GLN A 146 24.28 8.38 9.86
N ALA A 147 23.02 8.32 9.44
CA ALA A 147 21.96 9.23 9.88
C ALA A 147 21.72 9.07 11.40
N ASN A 148 22.62 9.67 12.16
CA ASN A 148 22.58 9.79 13.62
C ASN A 148 21.25 10.37 14.06
N GLY A 149 20.76 10.08 15.25
CA GLY A 149 19.64 10.69 15.95
C GLY A 149 18.40 11.15 15.15
N GLN A 150 18.59 11.93 14.09
CA GLN A 150 17.50 12.45 13.25
C GLN A 150 16.76 11.35 12.47
N GLY A 151 17.49 10.38 11.91
CA GLY A 151 16.87 9.23 11.23
C GLY A 151 16.05 8.36 12.18
N ALA A 152 16.55 8.18 13.42
CA ALA A 152 15.84 7.46 14.47
C ALA A 152 14.56 8.21 14.91
N LEU A 153 14.63 9.52 15.09
CA LEU A 153 13.47 10.37 15.43
C LEU A 153 12.42 10.37 14.29
N GLN A 154 12.88 10.42 13.04
CA GLN A 154 11.98 10.32 11.89
C GLN A 154 11.29 8.94 11.84
N LEU A 155 12.04 7.85 12.06
CA LEU A 155 11.48 6.51 12.12
C LEU A 155 10.46 6.36 13.25
N GLN A 156 10.74 6.90 14.42
CA GLN A 156 9.81 6.93 15.54
C GLN A 156 8.51 7.67 15.18
N ALA A 157 8.62 8.82 14.51
CA ALA A 157 7.46 9.57 14.03
C ALA A 157 6.64 8.80 13.00
N ILE A 158 7.31 8.12 12.05
CA ILE A 158 6.65 7.24 11.07
C ILE A 158 5.90 6.12 11.78
N ARG A 159 6.53 5.40 12.71
CA ARG A 159 5.90 4.32 13.49
C ARG A 159 4.67 4.80 14.24
N ALA A 160 4.77 5.93 14.94
CA ALA A 160 3.65 6.52 15.69
C ALA A 160 2.46 6.85 14.76
N GLY A 161 2.72 7.39 13.56
CA GLY A 161 1.68 7.66 12.59
C GLY A 161 1.05 6.39 12.02
N LEU A 162 1.86 5.37 11.71
CA LEU A 162 1.36 4.08 11.22
C LEU A 162 0.54 3.34 12.29
N ASP A 163 0.92 3.40 13.55
CA ASP A 163 0.15 2.82 14.68
C ASP A 163 -1.20 3.51 14.82
N ALA A 164 -1.25 4.84 14.71
CA ALA A 164 -2.51 5.59 14.75
C ALA A 164 -3.46 5.19 13.60
N LEU A 165 -2.91 4.87 12.43
CA LEU A 165 -3.68 4.36 11.29
C LEU A 165 -4.18 2.93 11.52
N ARG A 166 -3.36 2.05 12.10
CA ARG A 166 -3.67 0.66 12.37
C ARG A 166 -4.85 0.52 13.33
N HIS A 167 -4.89 1.25 14.41
CA HIS A 167 -5.97 1.19 15.42
C HIS A 167 -7.34 1.59 14.87
N GLY A 168 -7.41 2.30 13.77
CA GLY A 168 -8.69 2.65 13.14
C GLY A 168 -9.28 1.58 12.21
N ARG A 169 -8.56 0.49 11.91
CA ARG A 169 -9.04 -0.58 11.02
C ARG A 169 -10.00 -1.54 11.69
N HIS A 170 -9.83 -1.82 12.97
CA HIS A 170 -10.66 -2.79 13.69
C HIS A 170 -12.14 -2.42 13.79
N PHE A 171 -12.51 -1.15 13.57
CA PHE A 171 -13.90 -0.69 13.63
C PHE A 171 -14.69 -0.88 12.31
N LEU A 172 -14.07 -1.36 11.23
CA LEU A 172 -14.73 -1.45 9.92
C LEU A 172 -15.06 -2.89 9.49
N VAL A 173 -14.66 -3.90 10.27
CA VAL A 173 -14.88 -5.32 9.93
C VAL A 173 -16.15 -5.89 10.55
N ASP A 174 -16.74 -5.22 11.55
CA ASP A 174 -17.92 -5.73 12.31
C ASP A 174 -19.21 -4.97 11.97
N LYS A 175 -19.56 -4.81 10.69
CA LYS A 175 -20.94 -4.45 10.30
C LYS A 175 -21.32 -5.05 8.98
#